data_aca90dd08ff8aae36a9d231d08778b07
#
_entry.id   aca90dd08ff8aae36a9d231d08778b07
#
_cell.length_a   1.000
_cell.length_b   1.000
_cell.length_c   1.000
_cell.angle_alpha   90.00
_cell.angle_beta   90.00
_cell.angle_gamma   90.00
#
_symmetry.space_group_name_H-M   'P 1'
#
loop_
_entity.id
_entity.type
_entity.pdbx_description
1 polymer ?
#
loop_
_entity_poly.entity_id
_entity_poly.type
_entity_poly.pdbx_seq_one_letter_code
_entity_poly.pdbx_strand_id
1 'polypeptide(L)'
;MTWSGRHRSPLVEQEVFPKTEKEGGVRAWIGVGGSPQSVLRSVQMGIPMMLAIIGGDPARFAPFANLYRQAQDELGREPMPLGVHSPGHIAETDAEARDQLWPHFEANRNRIGAERGWPRTSRDEFEQEADAGSLYVGSPETVAQRFARTVRTLGADRFDLKYANGTMPHELLCASIELY
;
A
#
# COMPACT_ATOMS: atom_id res chain seq x y z
N MET A 1 4.17 -17.80 -23.22
CA MET A 1 5.26 -17.31 -22.33
C MET A 1 6.41 -18.32 -22.36
N THR A 2 7.62 -17.86 -22.63
CA THR A 2 8.84 -18.66 -22.53
C THR A 2 9.73 -18.06 -21.45
N TRP A 3 10.22 -18.89 -20.53
CA TRP A 3 11.05 -18.45 -19.42
C TRP A 3 12.01 -19.56 -18.98
N SER A 4 13.21 -19.21 -18.50
CA SER A 4 14.15 -20.13 -17.88
C SER A 4 14.81 -19.51 -16.65
N GLY A 5 15.15 -20.34 -15.67
CA GLY A 5 15.80 -19.93 -14.42
C GLY A 5 16.45 -21.08 -13.69
N ARG A 6 17.15 -20.78 -12.57
CA ARG A 6 17.95 -21.77 -11.82
C ARG A 6 17.14 -22.71 -10.93
N HIS A 7 15.97 -22.27 -10.46
CA HIS A 7 15.24 -22.94 -9.39
C HIS A 7 13.94 -23.63 -9.86
N ARG A 8 13.65 -23.57 -11.16
CA ARG A 8 12.47 -24.17 -11.75
C ARG A 8 12.79 -24.63 -13.19
N SER A 9 12.11 -25.67 -13.65
CA SER A 9 12.16 -26.12 -15.04
C SER A 9 11.76 -25.00 -16.01
N PRO A 10 12.37 -24.89 -17.19
CA PRO A 10 12.00 -23.90 -18.19
C PRO A 10 10.52 -24.01 -18.58
N LEU A 11 9.92 -22.87 -18.86
CA LEU A 11 8.61 -22.79 -19.51
C LEU A 11 8.87 -22.53 -21.01
N VAL A 12 8.29 -23.32 -21.89
CA VAL A 12 8.44 -23.18 -23.34
C VAL A 12 7.06 -23.01 -23.93
N GLU A 13 6.82 -21.85 -24.56
CA GLU A 13 5.55 -21.48 -25.23
C GLU A 13 4.29 -21.73 -24.39
N GLN A 14 4.46 -21.65 -23.06
CA GLN A 14 3.36 -21.89 -22.12
C GLN A 14 2.28 -20.81 -22.26
N GLU A 15 1.04 -21.22 -22.45
CA GLU A 15 -0.10 -20.34 -22.36
C GLU A 15 -0.46 -20.08 -20.89
N VAL A 16 -0.90 -18.85 -20.62
CA VAL A 16 -1.37 -18.43 -19.28
C VAL A 16 -2.87 -18.14 -19.36
N PHE A 17 -3.63 -18.75 -18.48
CA PHE A 17 -5.07 -18.57 -18.36
C PHE A 17 -5.45 -18.11 -16.95
N PRO A 18 -6.59 -17.36 -16.82
CA PRO A 18 -7.44 -16.86 -17.89
C PRO A 18 -6.75 -15.78 -18.72
N LYS A 19 -7.14 -15.63 -20.00
CA LYS A 19 -6.73 -14.49 -20.82
C LYS A 19 -7.51 -13.24 -20.37
N THR A 20 -6.91 -12.07 -20.57
CA THR A 20 -7.62 -10.81 -20.30
C THR A 20 -8.62 -10.52 -21.43
N GLU A 21 -9.84 -10.15 -21.08
CA GLU A 21 -10.85 -9.72 -22.06
C GLU A 21 -10.57 -8.30 -22.57
N LYS A 22 -9.90 -7.50 -21.73
CA LYS A 22 -9.58 -6.12 -22.06
C LYS A 22 -8.43 -6.05 -23.05
N GLU A 23 -8.62 -5.31 -24.13
CA GLU A 23 -7.55 -4.97 -25.07
C GLU A 23 -6.42 -4.24 -24.34
N GLY A 24 -5.16 -4.61 -24.63
CA GLY A 24 -3.97 -4.10 -23.94
C GLY A 24 -3.69 -4.73 -22.57
N GLY A 25 -4.53 -5.67 -22.10
CA GLY A 25 -4.29 -6.43 -20.88
C GLY A 25 -4.70 -5.71 -19.60
N VAL A 26 -4.22 -6.22 -18.47
CA VAL A 26 -4.50 -5.66 -17.13
C VAL A 26 -3.50 -4.57 -16.80
N ARG A 27 -3.97 -3.47 -16.22
CA ARG A 27 -3.08 -2.43 -15.68
C ARG A 27 -2.33 -2.99 -14.47
N ALA A 28 -1.01 -2.93 -14.49
CA ALA A 28 -0.14 -3.37 -13.42
C ALA A 28 0.51 -2.19 -12.71
N TRP A 29 0.83 -2.35 -11.43
CA TRP A 29 1.62 -1.42 -10.62
C TRP A 29 2.75 -2.19 -9.95
N ILE A 30 3.92 -1.57 -9.81
CA ILE A 30 5.02 -2.16 -9.05
C ILE A 30 4.98 -1.62 -7.62
N GLY A 31 4.76 -2.53 -6.64
CA GLY A 31 4.83 -2.21 -5.22
C GLY A 31 6.27 -1.92 -4.78
N VAL A 32 6.49 -0.78 -4.14
CA VAL A 32 7.80 -0.34 -3.63
C VAL A 32 7.69 -0.05 -2.14
N GLY A 33 8.38 -0.83 -1.33
CA GLY A 33 8.41 -0.70 0.13
C GLY A 33 9.63 0.05 0.69
N GLY A 34 10.34 0.84 -0.13
CA GLY A 34 11.51 1.62 0.33
C GLY A 34 12.85 1.15 -0.25
N SER A 35 12.88 0.51 -1.41
CA SER A 35 14.10 0.13 -2.14
C SER A 35 14.29 1.04 -3.36
N PRO A 36 15.39 1.82 -3.44
CA PRO A 36 15.70 2.63 -4.62
C PRO A 36 15.77 1.79 -5.92
N GLN A 37 16.29 0.56 -5.84
CA GLN A 37 16.37 -0.35 -6.98
C GLN A 37 14.98 -0.72 -7.52
N SER A 38 13.98 -0.85 -6.63
CA SER A 38 12.60 -1.14 -7.06
C SER A 38 11.94 0.07 -7.72
N VAL A 39 12.30 1.30 -7.28
CA VAL A 39 11.88 2.54 -7.95
C VAL A 39 12.42 2.57 -9.37
N LEU A 40 13.73 2.39 -9.55
CA LEU A 40 14.38 2.40 -10.86
C LEU A 40 13.83 1.30 -11.78
N ARG A 41 13.57 0.10 -11.24
CA ARG A 41 12.95 -1.00 -11.98
C ARG A 41 11.57 -0.61 -12.53
N SER A 42 10.75 0.05 -11.73
CA SER A 42 9.43 0.53 -12.15
C SER A 42 9.54 1.44 -13.37
N VAL A 43 10.44 2.42 -13.33
CA VAL A 43 10.67 3.35 -14.46
C VAL A 43 11.24 2.62 -15.68
N GLN A 44 12.23 1.76 -15.51
CA GLN A 44 12.83 0.97 -16.61
C GLN A 44 11.80 0.11 -17.32
N MET A 45 10.89 -0.53 -16.58
CA MET A 45 9.84 -1.36 -17.13
C MET A 45 8.66 -0.57 -17.72
N GLY A 46 8.58 0.74 -17.49
CA GLY A 46 7.43 1.55 -17.89
C GLY A 46 6.13 1.17 -17.17
N ILE A 47 6.24 0.73 -15.91
CA ILE A 47 5.09 0.31 -15.09
C ILE A 47 4.97 1.28 -13.90
N PRO A 48 3.78 1.88 -13.66
CA PRO A 48 3.57 2.80 -12.56
C PRO A 48 3.97 2.24 -11.20
N MET A 49 4.43 3.12 -10.30
CA MET A 49 4.88 2.78 -8.97
C MET A 49 3.78 2.95 -7.93
N MET A 50 3.64 1.98 -7.02
CA MET A 50 2.81 2.03 -5.83
C MET A 50 3.70 1.98 -4.58
N LEU A 51 3.78 3.07 -3.82
CA LEU A 51 4.48 3.09 -2.53
C LEU A 51 3.66 2.33 -1.49
N ALA A 52 4.20 1.22 -1.01
CA ALA A 52 3.61 0.41 0.05
C ALA A 52 4.06 0.95 1.42
N ILE A 53 3.31 1.90 1.95
CA ILE A 53 3.60 2.57 3.22
C ILE A 53 2.80 1.89 4.33
N ILE A 54 3.41 0.95 5.03
CA ILE A 54 2.77 0.08 6.01
C ILE A 54 3.23 0.32 7.46
N GLY A 55 3.98 1.38 7.72
CA GLY A 55 4.43 1.79 9.05
C GLY A 55 5.26 3.08 9.00
N GLY A 56 5.12 3.89 10.04
CA GLY A 56 5.81 5.16 10.26
C GLY A 56 5.30 6.32 9.40
N ASP A 57 5.91 7.48 9.58
CA ASP A 57 5.51 8.71 8.88
C ASP A 57 5.60 8.57 7.35
N PRO A 58 4.49 8.77 6.60
CA PRO A 58 4.49 8.74 5.14
C PRO A 58 5.46 9.71 4.48
N ALA A 59 5.77 10.85 5.11
CA ALA A 59 6.73 11.84 4.56
C ALA A 59 8.13 11.26 4.34
N ARG A 60 8.51 10.21 5.06
CA ARG A 60 9.79 9.49 4.88
C ARG A 60 9.94 8.87 3.49
N PHE A 61 8.86 8.72 2.75
CA PHE A 61 8.84 8.18 1.39
C PHE A 61 9.05 9.25 0.30
N ALA A 62 9.11 10.54 0.66
CA ALA A 62 9.37 11.61 -0.29
C ALA A 62 10.65 11.42 -1.15
N PRO A 63 11.78 10.92 -0.61
CA PRO A 63 12.96 10.62 -1.42
C PRO A 63 12.69 9.61 -2.55
N PHE A 64 11.84 8.60 -2.31
CA PHE A 64 11.48 7.61 -3.34
C PHE A 64 10.56 8.20 -4.41
N ALA A 65 9.62 9.06 -4.02
CA ALA A 65 8.76 9.79 -4.94
C ALA A 65 9.58 10.74 -5.83
N ASN A 66 10.58 11.43 -5.26
CA ASN A 66 11.49 12.31 -6.00
C ASN A 66 12.39 11.50 -6.97
N LEU A 67 12.99 10.39 -6.48
CA LEU A 67 13.77 9.50 -7.33
C LEU A 67 12.96 8.94 -8.51
N TYR A 68 11.68 8.63 -8.28
CA TYR A 68 10.79 8.14 -9.32
C TYR A 68 10.61 9.15 -10.45
N ARG A 69 10.38 10.42 -10.12
CA ARG A 69 10.22 11.51 -11.10
C ARG A 69 11.54 11.79 -11.82
N GLN A 70 12.62 11.94 -11.07
CA GLN A 70 13.93 12.17 -11.64
C GLN A 70 14.34 11.07 -12.64
N ALA A 71 14.11 9.79 -12.30
CA ALA A 71 14.43 8.68 -13.18
C ALA A 71 13.57 8.66 -14.45
N GLN A 72 12.29 9.11 -14.39
CA GLN A 72 11.46 9.27 -15.58
C GLN A 72 12.03 10.33 -16.51
N ASP A 73 12.40 11.49 -15.96
CA ASP A 73 13.00 12.60 -16.72
C ASP A 73 14.32 12.18 -17.38
N GLU A 74 15.23 11.53 -16.61
CA GLU A 74 16.52 11.06 -17.11
C GLU A 74 16.41 10.00 -18.22
N LEU A 75 15.36 9.17 -18.19
CA LEU A 75 15.10 8.15 -19.22
C LEU A 75 14.19 8.64 -20.35
N GLY A 76 13.81 9.93 -20.34
CA GLY A 76 12.90 10.51 -21.33
C GLY A 76 11.54 9.81 -21.37
N ARG A 77 11.04 9.35 -20.23
CA ARG A 77 9.73 8.71 -20.11
C ARG A 77 8.63 9.77 -19.98
N GLU A 78 7.48 9.48 -20.58
CA GLU A 78 6.27 10.23 -20.24
C GLU A 78 5.96 10.05 -18.74
N PRO A 79 5.45 11.09 -18.06
CA PRO A 79 5.08 11.02 -16.66
C PRO A 79 4.11 9.86 -16.36
N MET A 80 4.51 8.97 -15.48
CA MET A 80 3.67 7.87 -15.02
C MET A 80 3.10 8.19 -13.63
N PRO A 81 1.86 7.80 -13.33
CA PRO A 81 1.24 8.08 -12.06
C PRO A 81 1.97 7.39 -10.90
N LEU A 82 1.94 8.05 -9.73
CA LEU A 82 2.41 7.55 -8.46
C LEU A 82 1.24 7.18 -7.57
N GLY A 83 1.20 5.95 -7.06
CA GLY A 83 0.22 5.51 -6.07
C GLY A 83 0.81 5.38 -4.67
N VAL A 84 -0.06 5.45 -3.68
CA VAL A 84 0.22 5.11 -2.28
C VAL A 84 -0.75 4.02 -1.83
N HIS A 85 -0.24 3.04 -1.11
CA HIS A 85 -1.02 1.96 -0.50
C HIS A 85 -0.69 1.92 1.00
N SER A 86 -1.71 2.07 1.84
CA SER A 86 -1.57 2.06 3.31
C SER A 86 -2.76 1.38 3.98
N PRO A 87 -2.58 0.79 5.18
CA PRO A 87 -3.67 0.21 5.94
C PRO A 87 -4.57 1.28 6.57
N GLY A 88 -5.84 0.94 6.77
CA GLY A 88 -6.75 1.80 7.49
C GLY A 88 -8.11 1.18 7.76
N HIS A 89 -8.94 1.96 8.46
CA HIS A 89 -10.32 1.64 8.77
C HIS A 89 -11.09 2.93 9.05
N ILE A 90 -12.30 3.02 8.55
CA ILE A 90 -13.18 4.18 8.69
C ILE A 90 -14.44 3.75 9.42
N ALA A 91 -14.87 4.55 10.39
CA ALA A 91 -16.15 4.44 11.08
C ALA A 91 -16.75 5.85 11.27
N GLU A 92 -17.95 5.94 11.84
CA GLU A 92 -18.65 7.22 12.01
C GLU A 92 -17.85 8.23 12.85
N THR A 93 -17.06 7.74 13.82
CA THR A 93 -16.22 8.58 14.68
C THR A 93 -14.80 8.03 14.79
N ASP A 94 -13.83 8.91 15.14
CA ASP A 94 -12.44 8.51 15.37
C ASP A 94 -12.32 7.46 16.48
N ALA A 95 -13.05 7.63 17.58
CA ALA A 95 -13.03 6.69 18.69
C ALA A 95 -13.55 5.32 18.27
N GLU A 96 -14.69 5.28 17.60
CA GLU A 96 -15.29 4.05 17.10
C GLU A 96 -14.35 3.31 16.12
N ALA A 97 -13.76 4.02 15.17
CA ALA A 97 -12.83 3.44 14.20
C ALA A 97 -11.63 2.78 14.88
N ARG A 98 -11.07 3.44 15.91
CA ARG A 98 -9.94 2.92 16.68
C ARG A 98 -10.32 1.70 17.52
N ASP A 99 -11.48 1.74 18.16
CA ASP A 99 -11.94 0.63 18.99
C ASP A 99 -12.34 -0.59 18.17
N GLN A 100 -12.95 -0.40 17.00
CA GLN A 100 -13.24 -1.47 16.04
C GLN A 100 -11.95 -2.10 15.47
N LEU A 101 -10.96 -1.30 15.10
CA LEU A 101 -9.75 -1.81 14.45
C LEU A 101 -8.77 -2.46 15.42
N TRP A 102 -8.61 -1.93 16.65
CA TRP A 102 -7.55 -2.32 17.56
C TRP A 102 -7.41 -3.83 17.81
N PRO A 103 -8.48 -4.58 18.18
CA PRO A 103 -8.33 -6.00 18.47
C PRO A 103 -7.85 -6.81 17.27
N HIS A 104 -8.23 -6.41 16.06
CA HIS A 104 -7.86 -7.08 14.82
C HIS A 104 -6.44 -6.71 14.37
N PHE A 105 -6.05 -5.45 14.57
CA PHE A 105 -4.70 -4.97 14.35
C PHE A 105 -3.71 -5.66 15.29
N GLU A 106 -4.00 -5.68 16.60
CA GLU A 106 -3.18 -6.36 17.60
C GLU A 106 -2.99 -7.85 17.27
N ALA A 107 -4.07 -8.56 17.03
CA ALA A 107 -4.04 -9.99 16.72
C ALA A 107 -3.19 -10.28 15.47
N ASN A 108 -3.39 -9.51 14.38
CA ASN A 108 -2.65 -9.68 13.14
C ASN A 108 -1.17 -9.31 13.29
N ARG A 109 -0.89 -8.19 13.97
CA ARG A 109 0.47 -7.70 14.20
C ARG A 109 1.27 -8.68 15.06
N ASN A 110 0.66 -9.21 16.13
CA ASN A 110 1.29 -10.17 17.02
C ASN A 110 1.51 -11.52 16.33
N ARG A 111 0.58 -12.00 15.50
CA ARG A 111 0.76 -13.22 14.71
C ARG A 111 1.95 -13.10 13.75
N ILE A 112 2.02 -12.03 12.98
CA ILE A 112 3.14 -11.78 12.05
C ILE A 112 4.44 -11.56 12.84
N GLY A 113 4.37 -10.85 13.96
CA GLY A 113 5.51 -10.56 14.83
C GLY A 113 6.14 -11.84 15.41
N ALA A 114 5.32 -12.81 15.81
CA ALA A 114 5.81 -14.09 16.30
C ALA A 114 6.67 -14.85 15.26
N GLU A 115 6.29 -14.77 13.98
CA GLU A 115 7.06 -15.38 12.88
C GLU A 115 8.37 -14.62 12.57
N ARG A 116 8.46 -13.31 12.92
CA ARG A 116 9.56 -12.42 12.58
C ARG A 116 10.42 -12.00 13.77
N GLY A 117 10.12 -12.48 14.96
CA GLY A 117 10.84 -12.11 16.19
C GLY A 117 10.57 -10.66 16.64
N TRP A 118 9.41 -10.07 16.28
CA TRP A 118 9.04 -8.73 16.74
C TRP A 118 8.42 -8.79 18.14
N PRO A 119 8.56 -7.72 18.94
CA PRO A 119 7.85 -7.61 20.21
C PRO A 119 6.34 -7.56 19.96
N ARG A 120 5.57 -7.85 21.01
CA ARG A 120 4.12 -7.65 20.98
C ARG A 120 3.81 -6.17 20.84
N THR A 121 2.84 -5.85 20.02
CA THR A 121 2.39 -4.47 19.84
C THR A 121 1.55 -4.01 21.04
N SER A 122 1.69 -2.75 21.41
CA SER A 122 0.90 -2.11 22.44
C SER A 122 -0.20 -1.22 21.85
N ARG A 123 -1.18 -0.84 22.68
CA ARG A 123 -2.18 0.15 22.29
C ARG A 123 -1.53 1.51 22.00
N ASP A 124 -0.51 1.90 22.73
CA ASP A 124 0.20 3.17 22.53
C ASP A 124 0.91 3.23 21.17
N GLU A 125 1.54 2.12 20.74
CA GLU A 125 2.12 2.03 19.39
C GLU A 125 1.04 2.13 18.30
N PHE A 126 -0.12 1.52 18.51
CA PHE A 126 -1.25 1.64 17.59
C PHE A 126 -1.75 3.09 17.50
N GLU A 127 -1.96 3.76 18.65
CA GLU A 127 -2.40 5.16 18.68
C GLU A 127 -1.37 6.08 18.00
N GLN A 128 -0.08 5.87 18.24
CA GLN A 128 0.98 6.63 17.58
C GLN A 128 0.96 6.44 16.04
N GLU A 129 0.77 5.21 15.56
CA GLU A 129 0.62 4.95 14.12
C GLU A 129 -0.68 5.56 13.56
N ALA A 130 -1.75 5.56 14.33
CA ALA A 130 -3.01 6.20 13.98
C ALA A 130 -2.90 7.73 13.92
N ASP A 131 -2.14 8.36 14.80
CA ASP A 131 -2.00 9.81 14.86
C ASP A 131 -1.00 10.37 13.85
N ALA A 132 0.17 9.77 13.76
CA ALA A 132 1.32 10.31 13.01
C ALA A 132 1.91 9.35 11.97
N GLY A 133 1.55 8.07 12.02
CA GLY A 133 2.08 7.05 11.11
C GLY A 133 1.26 6.84 9.86
N SER A 134 1.38 5.65 9.29
CA SER A 134 0.71 5.24 8.05
C SER A 134 -0.58 4.44 8.26
N LEU A 135 -1.11 4.40 9.48
CA LEU A 135 -2.38 3.76 9.78
C LEU A 135 -3.52 4.80 9.68
N TYR A 136 -4.29 4.75 8.59
CA TYR A 136 -5.37 5.69 8.31
C TYR A 136 -6.66 5.22 8.96
N VAL A 137 -6.85 5.57 10.24
CA VAL A 137 -8.00 5.17 11.04
C VAL A 137 -8.68 6.38 11.65
N GLY A 138 -10.00 6.44 11.56
CA GLY A 138 -10.81 7.56 12.07
C GLY A 138 -12.11 7.74 11.32
N SER A 139 -12.75 8.88 11.56
CA SER A 139 -13.91 9.34 10.81
C SER A 139 -13.56 9.65 9.35
N PRO A 140 -14.54 9.75 8.45
CA PRO A 140 -14.29 10.14 7.05
C PRO A 140 -13.50 11.44 6.94
N GLU A 141 -13.80 12.45 7.76
CA GLU A 141 -13.11 13.74 7.76
C GLU A 141 -11.65 13.61 8.18
N THR A 142 -11.37 12.88 9.27
CA THR A 142 -10.00 12.65 9.76
C THR A 142 -9.17 11.91 8.71
N VAL A 143 -9.71 10.86 8.13
CA VAL A 143 -9.02 10.05 7.12
C VAL A 143 -8.81 10.85 5.84
N ALA A 144 -9.81 11.61 5.36
CA ALA A 144 -9.69 12.45 4.18
C ALA A 144 -8.62 13.54 4.34
N GLN A 145 -8.52 14.19 5.50
CA GLN A 145 -7.48 15.17 5.80
C GLN A 145 -6.08 14.54 5.76
N ARG A 146 -5.92 13.35 6.30
CA ARG A 146 -4.65 12.60 6.29
C ARG A 146 -4.28 12.15 4.89
N PHE A 147 -5.23 11.67 4.08
CA PHE A 147 -5.02 11.37 2.67
C PHE A 147 -4.52 12.60 1.92
N ALA A 148 -5.24 13.71 2.04
CA ALA A 148 -4.89 14.94 1.36
C ALA A 148 -3.48 15.44 1.73
N ARG A 149 -3.07 15.27 2.99
CA ARG A 149 -1.70 15.59 3.43
C ARG A 149 -0.68 14.69 2.74
N THR A 150 -0.88 13.37 2.76
CA THR A 150 0.05 12.40 2.17
C THR A 150 0.15 12.56 0.67
N VAL A 151 -0.99 12.67 -0.02
CA VAL A 151 -1.05 12.89 -1.47
C VAL A 151 -0.29 14.15 -1.86
N ARG A 152 -0.50 15.27 -1.14
CA ARG A 152 0.24 16.52 -1.41
C ARG A 152 1.73 16.39 -1.11
N THR A 153 2.11 15.77 0.01
CA THR A 153 3.51 15.62 0.41
C THR A 153 4.31 14.76 -0.58
N LEU A 154 3.70 13.71 -1.10
CA LEU A 154 4.37 12.79 -2.04
C LEU A 154 4.10 13.14 -3.51
N GLY A 155 3.15 14.03 -3.78
CA GLY A 155 2.65 14.31 -5.13
C GLY A 155 2.04 13.06 -5.77
N ALA A 156 1.29 12.28 -5.00
CA ALA A 156 0.67 11.06 -5.49
C ALA A 156 -0.61 11.35 -6.26
N ASP A 157 -0.91 10.50 -7.25
CA ASP A 157 -2.09 10.58 -8.10
C ASP A 157 -3.19 9.60 -7.65
N ARG A 158 -2.82 8.64 -6.81
CA ARG A 158 -3.72 7.57 -6.34
C ARG A 158 -3.41 7.20 -4.90
N PHE A 159 -4.46 6.93 -4.13
CA PHE A 159 -4.37 6.35 -2.79
C PHE A 159 -5.24 5.11 -2.69
N ASP A 160 -4.65 3.98 -2.28
CA ASP A 160 -5.34 2.72 -2.06
C ASP A 160 -5.37 2.42 -0.56
N LEU A 161 -6.55 2.46 0.06
CA LEU A 161 -6.74 2.07 1.45
C LEU A 161 -6.88 0.55 1.57
N LYS A 162 -5.95 -0.08 2.28
CA LYS A 162 -6.08 -1.49 2.64
C LYS A 162 -6.99 -1.63 3.86
N TYR A 163 -8.25 -1.94 3.64
CA TYR A 163 -9.27 -2.07 4.68
C TYR A 163 -9.29 -3.45 5.36
N ALA A 164 -8.82 -4.50 4.71
CA ALA A 164 -8.83 -5.86 5.29
C ALA A 164 -7.72 -6.03 6.34
N ASN A 165 -8.10 -6.13 7.60
CA ASN A 165 -7.21 -6.27 8.74
C ASN A 165 -7.53 -7.54 9.54
N GLY A 166 -6.79 -8.62 9.25
CA GLY A 166 -6.81 -9.86 10.03
C GLY A 166 -8.20 -10.49 10.15
N THR A 167 -8.71 -10.51 11.37
CA THR A 167 -9.97 -11.16 11.76
C THR A 167 -11.16 -10.21 11.81
N MET A 168 -11.08 -9.04 11.20
CA MET A 168 -12.15 -8.05 11.22
C MET A 168 -13.45 -8.61 10.60
N PRO A 169 -14.60 -8.44 11.27
CA PRO A 169 -15.90 -8.88 10.76
C PRO A 169 -16.23 -8.26 9.41
N HIS A 170 -16.91 -9.04 8.57
CA HIS A 170 -17.27 -8.61 7.21
C HIS A 170 -18.15 -7.36 7.20
N GLU A 171 -19.07 -7.24 8.15
CA GLU A 171 -19.98 -6.10 8.30
C GLU A 171 -19.20 -4.80 8.54
N LEU A 172 -18.17 -4.84 9.38
CA LEU A 172 -17.30 -3.68 9.62
C LEU A 172 -16.46 -3.31 8.39
N LEU A 173 -16.02 -4.31 7.61
CA LEU A 173 -15.33 -4.06 6.36
C LEU A 173 -16.24 -3.37 5.34
N CYS A 174 -17.47 -3.82 5.19
CA CYS A 174 -18.46 -3.21 4.29
C CYS A 174 -18.78 -1.77 4.72
N ALA A 175 -19.08 -1.54 6.00
CA ALA A 175 -19.33 -0.21 6.53
C ALA A 175 -18.16 0.75 6.29
N SER A 176 -16.93 0.29 6.51
CA SER A 176 -15.72 1.09 6.24
C SER A 176 -15.55 1.42 4.75
N ILE A 177 -15.95 0.53 3.84
CA ILE A 177 -15.92 0.79 2.39
C ILE A 177 -16.98 1.80 1.97
N GLU A 178 -18.17 1.75 2.58
CA GLU A 178 -19.24 2.70 2.30
C GLU A 178 -18.91 4.13 2.74
N LEU A 179 -18.08 4.28 3.77
CA LEU A 179 -17.62 5.57 4.28
C LEU A 179 -16.37 6.11 3.55
N TYR A 180 -15.69 5.28 2.74
CA TYR A 180 -14.52 5.66 1.95
C TYR A 180 -14.89 6.40 0.67
#